data_da571b5601069bad2789482e6a8a5688
#
_entry.id   da571b5601069bad2789482e6a8a5688
#
_cell.length_a   1.000
_cell.length_b   1.000
_cell.length_c   1.000
_cell.angle_alpha   90.00
_cell.angle_beta   90.00
_cell.angle_gamma   90.00
#
_symmetry.space_group_name_H-M   'P 1'
#
loop_
_entity.id
_entity.type
_entity.pdbx_description
1 polymer ?
#
loop_
_entity_poly.entity_id
_entity_poly.type
_entity_poly.pdbx_seq_one_letter_code
_entity_poly.pdbx_strand_id
1 'polypeptide(L)'
;MKPHRRKTLGIIIFIAIGLSATVGLIFFALGQNINMFYTPTQVAEGEVETGQSFRIGGMVKEGSVAGEDDSLRIEFVTTDYVSDVPIHYEGILPDLFREGQGIVAEGSMDLAGVFQADRVLAKHDENFM
;
A
#
# COMPACT_ATOMS: atom_id res chain seq x y z
N MET A 1 49.26 -1.68 23.74
CA MET A 1 48.49 -2.75 23.16
C MET A 1 49.32 -3.55 22.18
N LYS A 2 49.26 -4.85 22.27
CA LYS A 2 50.03 -5.71 21.36
C LYS A 2 49.48 -5.60 19.95
N PRO A 3 50.31 -5.67 18.92
CA PRO A 3 49.89 -5.50 17.54
C PRO A 3 48.76 -6.46 17.11
N HIS A 4 48.79 -7.70 17.54
CA HIS A 4 47.78 -8.67 17.17
C HIS A 4 46.42 -8.35 17.82
N ARG A 5 46.42 -7.71 18.97
CA ARG A 5 45.16 -7.27 19.60
C ARG A 5 44.55 -6.10 18.87
N ARG A 6 45.36 -5.20 18.34
CA ARG A 6 44.88 -4.11 17.50
C ARG A 6 44.22 -4.66 16.23
N LYS A 7 44.84 -5.64 15.62
CA LYS A 7 44.31 -6.25 14.41
C LYS A 7 42.99 -6.96 14.70
N THR A 8 42.94 -7.70 15.80
CA THR A 8 41.72 -8.41 16.22
C THR A 8 40.60 -7.42 16.54
N LEU A 9 40.92 -6.36 17.25
CA LEU A 9 39.96 -5.33 17.59
C LEU A 9 39.41 -4.66 16.34
N GLY A 10 40.28 -4.36 15.35
CA GLY A 10 39.88 -3.78 14.09
C GLY A 10 38.92 -4.70 13.32
N ILE A 11 39.19 -6.01 13.34
CA ILE A 11 38.33 -6.99 12.68
C ILE A 11 36.97 -7.03 13.36
N ILE A 12 36.95 -7.03 14.69
CA ILE A 12 35.68 -7.07 15.45
C ILE A 12 34.85 -5.82 15.15
N ILE A 13 35.47 -4.67 15.14
CA ILE A 13 34.80 -3.40 14.82
C ILE A 13 34.26 -3.42 13.39
N PHE A 14 35.04 -3.89 12.46
CA PHE A 14 34.63 -4.00 11.07
C PHE A 14 33.42 -4.90 10.89
N ILE A 15 33.43 -6.05 11.56
CA ILE A 15 32.30 -6.99 11.53
C ILE A 15 31.06 -6.36 12.17
N ALA A 16 31.24 -5.68 13.30
CA ALA A 16 30.13 -5.03 14.00
C ALA A 16 29.48 -3.94 13.12
N ILE A 17 30.29 -3.14 12.44
CA ILE A 17 29.76 -2.11 11.53
C ILE A 17 29.04 -2.73 10.36
N GLY A 18 29.62 -3.76 9.74
CA GLY A 18 29.01 -4.44 8.62
C GLY A 18 27.68 -5.09 9.01
N LEU A 19 27.64 -5.73 10.16
CA LEU A 19 26.43 -6.37 10.63
C LEU A 19 25.35 -5.33 10.94
N SER A 20 25.71 -4.22 11.57
CA SER A 20 24.78 -3.13 11.87
C SER A 20 24.22 -2.52 10.59
N ALA A 21 25.07 -2.30 9.59
CA ALA A 21 24.63 -1.76 8.31
C ALA A 21 23.65 -2.72 7.61
N THR A 22 23.95 -4.02 7.65
CA THR A 22 23.08 -5.04 7.06
C THR A 22 21.72 -5.05 7.72
N VAL A 23 21.69 -5.06 9.05
CA VAL A 23 20.43 -5.05 9.81
C VAL A 23 19.64 -3.78 9.50
N GLY A 24 20.32 -2.63 9.45
CA GLY A 24 19.68 -1.37 9.13
C GLY A 24 19.07 -1.36 7.73
N LEU A 25 19.77 -1.93 6.75
CA LEU A 25 19.25 -2.03 5.39
C LEU A 25 18.03 -2.95 5.31
N ILE A 26 18.05 -4.05 6.06
CA ILE A 26 16.93 -4.97 6.11
C ILE A 26 15.70 -4.27 6.68
N PHE A 27 15.85 -3.56 7.80
CA PHE A 27 14.73 -2.81 8.38
C PHE A 27 14.22 -1.73 7.46
N PHE A 28 15.12 -1.03 6.79
CA PHE A 28 14.74 0.00 5.83
C PHE A 28 13.93 -0.59 4.67
N ALA A 29 14.41 -1.71 4.11
CA ALA A 29 13.73 -2.37 3.00
C ALA A 29 12.36 -2.91 3.42
N LEU A 30 12.26 -3.51 4.59
CA LEU A 30 11.00 -4.01 5.11
C LEU A 30 10.02 -2.86 5.36
N GLY A 31 10.51 -1.74 5.87
CA GLY A 31 9.68 -0.59 6.11
C GLY A 31 9.09 0.01 4.84
N GLN A 32 9.81 -0.08 3.73
CA GLN A 32 9.32 0.40 2.45
C GLN A 32 8.38 -0.59 1.77
N ASN A 33 8.61 -1.87 2.00
CA ASN A 33 7.84 -2.93 1.33
C ASN A 33 6.62 -3.38 2.09
N ILE A 34 6.47 -2.96 3.34
CA ILE A 34 5.27 -3.29 4.11
C ILE A 34 4.17 -2.35 3.67
N ASN A 35 3.26 -2.89 2.89
CA ASN A 35 2.05 -2.16 2.52
C ASN A 35 1.02 -2.40 3.61
N MET A 36 0.85 -1.41 4.46
CA MET A 36 -0.15 -1.48 5.51
C MET A 36 -1.54 -1.51 4.89
N PHE A 37 -2.42 -2.26 5.50
CA PHE A 37 -3.80 -2.37 5.07
C PHE A 37 -4.67 -1.45 5.94
N TYR A 38 -5.48 -0.62 5.29
CA TYR A 38 -6.36 0.32 5.97
C TYR A 38 -7.78 0.21 5.43
N THR A 39 -8.75 0.51 6.29
CA THR A 39 -10.14 0.62 5.88
C THR A 39 -10.42 2.06 5.44
N PRO A 40 -11.50 2.30 4.67
CA PRO A 40 -11.87 3.67 4.33
C PRO A 40 -12.06 4.57 5.54
N THR A 41 -12.60 4.05 6.63
CA THR A 41 -12.75 4.83 7.86
C THR A 41 -11.40 5.27 8.42
N GLN A 42 -10.43 4.37 8.45
CA GLN A 42 -9.08 4.70 8.93
C GLN A 42 -8.43 5.78 8.06
N VAL A 43 -8.60 5.68 6.76
CA VAL A 43 -8.06 6.68 5.84
C VAL A 43 -8.77 8.03 6.05
N ALA A 44 -10.08 8.03 6.22
CA ALA A 44 -10.85 9.25 6.45
C ALA A 44 -10.49 9.90 7.78
N GLU A 45 -10.09 9.12 8.76
CA GLU A 45 -9.68 9.63 10.07
C GLU A 45 -8.25 10.18 10.06
N GLY A 46 -7.55 10.08 8.93
CA GLY A 46 -6.22 10.65 8.82
C GLY A 46 -5.11 9.76 9.36
N GLU A 47 -5.34 8.47 9.50
CA GLU A 47 -4.31 7.55 9.98
C GLU A 47 -3.21 7.29 8.97
N VAL A 48 -3.39 7.74 7.72
CA VAL A 48 -2.42 7.56 6.65
C VAL A 48 -1.94 8.92 6.18
N GLU A 49 -0.63 9.06 6.04
CA GLU A 49 -0.04 10.30 5.54
C GLU A 49 -0.13 10.38 4.02
N THR A 50 -0.30 11.60 3.52
CA THR A 50 -0.31 11.84 2.08
C THR A 50 1.03 11.40 1.48
N GLY A 51 0.94 10.67 0.36
CA GLY A 51 2.13 10.16 -0.31
C GLY A 51 2.63 8.83 0.22
N GLN A 52 2.11 8.37 1.36
CA GLN A 52 2.48 7.06 1.89
C GLN A 52 1.79 5.96 1.09
N SER A 53 2.55 4.97 0.68
CA SER A 53 1.98 3.80 -0.02
C SER A 53 1.31 2.86 0.96
N PHE A 54 0.11 2.43 0.63
CA PHE A 54 -0.62 1.49 1.47
C PHE A 54 -1.70 0.79 0.65
N ARG A 55 -2.36 -0.17 1.26
CA ARG A 55 -3.50 -0.86 0.66
C ARG A 55 -4.78 -0.40 1.35
N ILE A 56 -5.78 -0.09 0.56
CA ILE A 56 -7.10 0.20 1.08
C ILE A 56 -8.04 -0.90 0.63
N GLY A 57 -8.81 -1.43 1.56
CA GLY A 57 -9.77 -2.48 1.26
C GLY A 57 -11.16 -2.05 1.65
N GLY A 58 -12.12 -2.37 0.81
CA GLY A 58 -13.50 -2.05 1.08
C GLY A 58 -14.38 -2.54 -0.06
N MET A 59 -15.59 -2.05 -0.11
CA MET A 59 -16.56 -2.40 -1.14
C MET A 59 -16.65 -1.27 -2.16
N VAL A 60 -16.85 -1.63 -3.41
CA VAL A 60 -17.12 -0.63 -4.44
C VAL A 60 -18.54 -0.12 -4.24
N LYS A 61 -18.68 1.17 -3.95
CA LYS A 61 -19.98 1.77 -3.71
C LYS A 61 -20.83 1.74 -4.98
N GLU A 62 -22.07 1.32 -4.85
CA GLU A 62 -22.98 1.25 -5.97
C GLU A 62 -23.25 2.64 -6.55
N GLY A 63 -23.23 2.73 -7.88
CA GLY A 63 -23.45 3.97 -8.58
C GLY A 63 -22.25 4.90 -8.61
N SER A 64 -21.11 4.47 -8.06
CA SER A 64 -19.94 5.33 -7.98
C SER A 64 -18.94 5.13 -9.12
N VAL A 65 -19.03 4.03 -9.86
CA VAL A 65 -18.07 3.74 -10.91
C VAL A 65 -18.32 4.64 -12.11
N ALA A 66 -17.28 5.40 -12.47
CA ALA A 66 -17.33 6.29 -13.63
C ALA A 66 -16.04 6.11 -14.43
N GLY A 67 -16.18 5.95 -15.73
CA GLY A 67 -15.03 5.80 -16.60
C GLY A 67 -15.29 6.51 -17.93
N GLU A 68 -14.21 6.91 -18.57
CA GLU A 68 -14.28 7.49 -19.90
C GLU A 68 -14.19 6.36 -20.93
N ASP A 69 -15.05 6.40 -21.93
CA ASP A 69 -15.13 5.33 -22.93
C ASP A 69 -13.83 5.15 -23.72
N ASP A 70 -13.08 6.24 -23.90
CA ASP A 70 -11.88 6.22 -24.73
C ASP A 70 -10.59 6.13 -23.93
N SER A 71 -10.68 5.94 -22.59
CA SER A 71 -9.49 5.88 -21.77
C SER A 71 -9.61 4.75 -20.74
N LEU A 72 -8.46 4.36 -20.20
CA LEU A 72 -8.40 3.37 -19.12
C LEU A 72 -8.60 4.01 -17.76
N ARG A 73 -8.91 5.29 -17.73
CA ARG A 73 -9.10 6.02 -16.47
C ARG A 73 -10.47 5.70 -15.90
N ILE A 74 -10.47 5.24 -14.65
CA ILE A 74 -11.70 4.88 -13.96
C ILE A 74 -11.67 5.48 -12.57
N GLU A 75 -12.82 6.01 -12.16
CA GLU A 75 -12.99 6.57 -10.82
C GLU A 75 -14.14 5.84 -10.16
N PHE A 76 -13.97 5.52 -8.89
CA PHE A 76 -15.02 4.90 -8.10
C PHE A 76 -14.80 5.23 -6.64
N VAL A 77 -15.78 4.92 -5.81
CA VAL A 77 -15.70 5.16 -4.38
C VAL A 77 -15.66 3.82 -3.66
N THR A 78 -14.68 3.68 -2.77
CA THR A 78 -14.58 2.53 -1.88
C THR A 78 -15.19 2.91 -0.54
N THR A 79 -16.00 2.03 0.00
CA THR A 79 -16.71 2.29 1.24
C THR A 79 -16.63 1.10 2.18
N ASP A 80 -16.63 1.37 3.49
CA ASP A 80 -16.85 0.35 4.51
C ASP A 80 -18.21 0.54 5.19
N TYR A 81 -19.11 1.29 4.52
CA TYR A 81 -20.44 1.65 5.00
C TYR A 81 -20.44 2.64 6.18
N VAL A 82 -19.28 3.11 6.58
CA VAL A 82 -19.10 4.18 7.56
C VAL A 82 -18.49 5.40 6.90
N SER A 83 -17.42 5.19 6.13
CA SER A 83 -16.73 6.26 5.43
C SER A 83 -16.46 5.85 4.00
N ASP A 84 -16.36 6.84 3.13
CA ASP A 84 -16.11 6.65 1.71
C ASP A 84 -14.79 7.30 1.34
N VAL A 85 -14.05 6.65 0.44
CA VAL A 85 -12.80 7.21 -0.10
C VAL A 85 -12.87 7.13 -1.62
N PRO A 86 -12.73 8.25 -2.33
CA PRO A 86 -12.70 8.23 -3.78
C PRO A 86 -11.38 7.65 -4.27
N ILE A 87 -11.45 6.81 -5.29
CA ILE A 87 -10.29 6.14 -5.87
C ILE A 87 -10.21 6.48 -7.35
N HIS A 88 -9.02 6.83 -7.79
CA HIS A 88 -8.70 7.08 -9.18
C HIS A 88 -7.71 6.02 -9.66
N TYR A 89 -8.03 5.34 -10.75
CA TYR A 89 -7.20 4.27 -11.27
C TYR A 89 -7.10 4.37 -12.79
N GLU A 90 -5.89 4.21 -13.30
CA GLU A 90 -5.65 4.11 -14.73
C GLU A 90 -5.10 2.73 -15.04
N GLY A 91 -5.81 1.96 -15.84
CA GLY A 91 -5.38 0.63 -16.21
C GLY A 91 -6.55 -0.29 -16.48
N ILE A 92 -6.23 -1.55 -16.66
CA ILE A 92 -7.23 -2.57 -16.92
C ILE A 92 -7.74 -3.12 -15.60
N LEU A 93 -9.04 -3.06 -15.41
CA LEU A 93 -9.66 -3.61 -14.20
C LEU A 93 -9.72 -5.13 -14.25
N PRO A 94 -9.68 -5.80 -13.09
CA PRO A 94 -9.90 -7.25 -13.05
C PRO A 94 -11.28 -7.62 -13.59
N ASP A 95 -11.39 -8.81 -14.13
CA ASP A 95 -12.66 -9.31 -14.68
C ASP A 95 -13.76 -9.38 -13.63
N LEU A 96 -13.39 -9.54 -12.36
CA LEU A 96 -14.35 -9.66 -11.26
C LEU A 96 -14.76 -8.31 -10.67
N PHE A 97 -14.20 -7.22 -11.19
CA PHE A 97 -14.51 -5.90 -10.67
C PHE A 97 -15.96 -5.52 -11.04
N ARG A 98 -16.73 -5.15 -10.03
CA ARG A 98 -18.09 -4.66 -10.22
C ARG A 98 -18.53 -3.91 -8.98
N GLU A 99 -19.58 -3.11 -9.11
CA GLU A 99 -20.15 -2.40 -7.97
C GLU A 99 -20.68 -3.40 -6.95
N GLY A 100 -20.52 -3.05 -5.68
CA GLY A 100 -20.90 -3.95 -4.60
C GLY A 100 -19.91 -5.06 -4.32
N GLN A 101 -18.81 -5.09 -5.04
CA GLN A 101 -17.76 -6.10 -4.89
C GLN A 101 -16.69 -5.62 -3.92
N GLY A 102 -16.15 -6.55 -3.14
CA GLY A 102 -14.99 -6.24 -2.29
C GLY A 102 -13.73 -6.10 -3.14
N ILE A 103 -12.95 -5.06 -2.88
CA ILE A 103 -11.70 -4.83 -3.60
C ILE A 103 -10.60 -4.42 -2.65
N VAL A 104 -9.37 -4.60 -3.10
CA VAL A 104 -8.18 -4.06 -2.45
C VAL A 104 -7.45 -3.23 -3.49
N ALA A 105 -7.17 -1.98 -3.16
CA ALA A 105 -6.41 -1.10 -4.03
C ALA A 105 -5.09 -0.76 -3.38
N GLU A 106 -4.03 -0.74 -4.15
CA GLU A 106 -2.70 -0.35 -3.70
C GLU A 106 -2.33 0.99 -4.32
N GLY A 107 -1.83 1.89 -3.51
CA GLY A 107 -1.41 3.20 -3.98
C GLY A 107 -1.21 4.15 -2.82
N SER A 108 -1.49 5.42 -3.05
CA SER A 108 -1.32 6.46 -2.03
C SER A 108 -2.38 7.53 -2.15
N MET A 109 -2.58 8.27 -1.06
CA MET A 109 -3.49 9.42 -1.06
C MET A 109 -2.77 10.63 -1.64
N ASP A 110 -3.48 11.42 -2.43
CA ASP A 110 -2.96 12.70 -2.90
C ASP A 110 -3.42 13.84 -1.99
N LEU A 111 -2.99 15.05 -2.31
CA LEU A 111 -3.32 16.23 -1.50
C LEU A 111 -4.79 16.61 -1.58
N ALA A 112 -5.50 16.13 -2.59
CA ALA A 112 -6.92 16.42 -2.76
C ALA A 112 -7.81 15.44 -2.02
N GLY A 113 -7.24 14.46 -1.34
CA GLY A 113 -8.01 13.45 -0.62
C GLY A 113 -8.50 12.31 -1.49
N VAL A 114 -7.93 12.15 -2.68
CA VAL A 114 -8.27 11.07 -3.61
C VAL A 114 -7.17 10.02 -3.56
N PHE A 115 -7.56 8.77 -3.48
CA PHE A 115 -6.61 7.65 -3.50
C PHE A 115 -6.19 7.39 -4.95
N GLN A 116 -4.91 7.56 -5.23
CA GLN A 116 -4.34 7.26 -6.53
C GLN A 116 -3.87 5.81 -6.54
N ALA A 117 -4.63 4.96 -7.17
CA ALA A 117 -4.36 3.53 -7.16
C ALA A 117 -3.38 3.16 -8.26
N ASP A 118 -2.37 2.40 -7.91
CA ASP A 118 -1.44 1.79 -8.87
C ASP A 118 -1.95 0.42 -9.30
N ARG A 119 -2.72 -0.23 -8.45
CA ARG A 119 -3.25 -1.56 -8.70
C ARG A 119 -4.58 -1.72 -7.98
N VAL A 120 -5.53 -2.34 -8.64
CA VAL A 120 -6.82 -2.68 -8.05
C VAL A 120 -7.03 -4.18 -8.22
N LEU A 121 -7.34 -4.86 -7.12
CA LEU A 121 -7.59 -6.29 -7.10
C LEU A 121 -9.02 -6.53 -6.64
N ALA A 122 -9.78 -7.27 -7.41
CA ALA A 122 -11.11 -7.69 -6.97
C ALA A 122 -10.95 -8.90 -6.05
N LYS A 123 -11.61 -8.84 -4.91
CA LYS A 123 -11.54 -9.92 -3.96
C LYS A 123 -12.45 -11.05 -4.41
N HIS A 124 -11.88 -12.24 -4.51
CA HIS A 124 -12.68 -13.42 -4.83
C HIS A 124 -13.65 -13.72 -3.70
N ASP A 125 -14.84 -14.14 -4.06
CA ASP A 125 -15.77 -14.63 -3.07
C ASP A 125 -15.36 -16.05 -2.71
N GLU A 126 -14.65 -16.17 -1.61
CA GLU A 126 -14.15 -17.45 -1.17
C GLU A 126 -15.23 -18.35 -0.57
N ASN A 127 -16.40 -17.80 -0.39
CA ASN A 127 -17.51 -18.55 0.18
C ASN A 127 -18.33 -19.26 -0.87
N PHE A 128 -17.99 -19.03 -2.12
CA PHE A 128 -18.68 -19.80 -3.08
C PHE A 128 -18.03 -21.18 -3.11
N MET A 129 -18.76 -22.13 -2.99
CA MET A 129 -18.27 -23.49 -3.04
C MET A 129 -19.35 -24.39 -3.54
#